data_2d6cc3fccbd9695686667cf5c7d90845
#
_entry.id   2d6cc3fccbd9695686667cf5c7d90845
#
_cell.length_a   1.000
_cell.length_b   1.000
_cell.length_c   1.000
_cell.angle_alpha   90.00
_cell.angle_beta   90.00
_cell.angle_gamma   90.00
#
_symmetry.space_group_name_H-M   'P 1'
#
loop_
_entity.id
_entity.type
_entity.pdbx_description
1 polymer ?
#
loop_
_entity_poly.entity_id
_entity_poly.type
_entity_poly.pdbx_seq_one_letter_code
_entity_poly.pdbx_strand_id
1 'polypeptide(L)'
;MVLLEDKIMSFKSLIEDTPLKSSIDDLDLFDLPMVGIFKDKRYTAYTISTLAGIEVDDLDEMDVSVEDFLFNTEKGKRDMRMDARVNIRKGEERANIEIQRVKKEDEAARALNYAGGLITDFPKGLKRIPEARSTVIFICNYDPFEGTQYSGQTRMRFTLRSNDDETKIHTLHDKPYPFDGLTIIIYNGAQDWEKNPPKSEEEARIKVYLEDMKNTDPGKMTSDIARTACRNYKEDPKAVDDVKDWIIYKYGKQMKEELAIKEKALAIELEKKLEKKIEKKYEKKLEEQKRESEEAIGRQRIQIAENLLSSSSLTISEIARVTNLDESEVKKISDSREALQ
;
A
#
# COMPACT_ATOMS: atom_id res chain seq x y z
N MET A 1 -7.71 19.16 14.23
CA MET A 1 -6.27 19.15 14.53
C MET A 1 -6.00 18.84 16.00
N VAL A 2 -6.50 19.60 16.96
CA VAL A 2 -6.31 19.38 18.41
C VAL A 2 -6.72 17.97 18.88
N LEU A 3 -7.86 17.43 18.42
CA LEU A 3 -8.32 16.07 18.75
C LEU A 3 -7.42 14.92 18.21
N LEU A 4 -6.60 15.21 17.22
CA LEU A 4 -5.65 14.23 16.64
C LEU A 4 -4.34 14.22 17.43
N GLU A 5 -3.87 15.41 17.84
CA GLU A 5 -2.69 15.57 18.68
C GLU A 5 -2.92 14.95 20.07
N ASP A 6 -4.09 15.17 20.68
CA ASP A 6 -4.47 14.56 21.95
C ASP A 6 -4.55 13.02 21.88
N LYS A 7 -5.03 12.45 20.76
CA LYS A 7 -5.05 11.00 20.56
C LYS A 7 -3.67 10.42 20.30
N ILE A 8 -2.79 11.12 19.59
CA ILE A 8 -1.40 10.71 19.37
C ILE A 8 -0.62 10.76 20.70
N MET A 9 -0.86 11.78 21.51
CA MET A 9 -0.27 11.90 22.86
C MET A 9 -0.78 10.79 23.80
N SER A 10 -2.09 10.51 23.79
CA SER A 10 -2.68 9.38 24.56
C SER A 10 -2.15 8.04 24.10
N PHE A 11 -1.84 7.88 22.82
CA PHE A 11 -1.30 6.62 22.26
C PHE A 11 0.19 6.46 22.57
N LYS A 12 0.98 7.54 22.57
CA LYS A 12 2.35 7.54 23.07
C LYS A 12 2.41 7.08 24.53
N SER A 13 1.57 7.64 25.38
CA SER A 13 1.45 7.22 26.78
C SER A 13 1.07 5.73 26.94
N LEU A 14 0.17 5.23 26.08
CA LEU A 14 -0.23 3.81 26.12
C LEU A 14 0.90 2.86 25.68
N ILE A 15 1.78 3.28 24.79
CA ILE A 15 2.96 2.51 24.36
C ILE A 15 4.08 2.58 25.39
N GLU A 16 4.24 3.71 26.07
CA GLU A 16 5.23 3.89 27.14
C GLU A 16 4.92 2.99 28.37
N ASP A 17 3.64 2.72 28.61
CA ASP A 17 3.17 1.86 29.71
C ASP A 17 3.06 0.36 29.33
N THR A 18 3.23 -0.02 28.06
CA THR A 18 3.19 -1.42 27.63
C THR A 18 4.59 -2.05 27.82
N PRO A 19 4.71 -3.25 28.41
CA PRO A 19 6.00 -3.90 28.56
C PRO A 19 6.56 -4.30 27.18
N LEU A 20 7.31 -3.37 26.60
CA LEU A 20 7.85 -3.45 25.21
C LEU A 20 8.84 -4.57 24.98
N LYS A 21 9.36 -5.19 26.06
CA LYS A 21 10.21 -6.37 25.92
C LYS A 21 9.44 -7.54 25.32
N SER A 22 8.14 -7.67 25.64
CA SER A 22 7.28 -8.71 25.05
C SER A 22 7.06 -8.50 23.53
N SER A 23 7.12 -7.27 23.01
CA SER A 23 6.85 -7.01 21.59
C SER A 23 8.02 -7.37 20.68
N ILE A 24 9.29 -7.19 21.12
CA ILE A 24 10.44 -7.61 20.32
C ILE A 24 10.62 -9.13 20.32
N ASP A 25 10.22 -9.79 21.41
CA ASP A 25 10.28 -11.26 21.52
C ASP A 25 9.29 -11.94 20.57
N ASP A 26 8.19 -11.27 20.22
CA ASP A 26 7.17 -11.76 19.30
C ASP A 26 7.54 -11.58 17.81
N LEU A 27 8.64 -10.90 17.50
CA LEU A 27 9.06 -10.66 16.13
C LEU A 27 9.93 -11.81 15.59
N ASP A 28 9.63 -12.28 14.40
CA ASP A 28 10.47 -13.18 13.61
C ASP A 28 11.46 -12.39 12.72
N LEU A 29 12.40 -13.09 12.07
CA LEU A 29 13.42 -12.44 11.24
C LEU A 29 12.86 -11.86 9.92
N PHE A 30 11.60 -12.13 9.59
CA PHE A 30 10.90 -11.45 8.50
C PHE A 30 10.36 -10.08 8.92
N ASP A 31 10.32 -9.75 10.20
CA ASP A 31 9.82 -8.46 10.66
C ASP A 31 10.79 -7.32 10.29
N LEU A 32 10.22 -6.19 9.86
CA LEU A 32 10.99 -5.08 9.34
C LEU A 32 12.07 -4.57 10.32
N PRO A 33 11.80 -4.47 11.63
CA PRO A 33 12.83 -4.09 12.60
C PRO A 33 13.97 -5.09 12.70
N MET A 34 13.68 -6.37 12.40
CA MET A 34 14.70 -7.43 12.50
C MET A 34 15.75 -7.38 11.37
N VAL A 35 15.53 -6.57 10.34
CA VAL A 35 16.54 -6.31 9.28
C VAL A 35 17.86 -5.83 9.90
N GLY A 36 17.81 -5.15 11.03
CA GLY A 36 18.99 -4.72 11.79
C GLY A 36 19.93 -5.86 12.20
N ILE A 37 19.48 -7.12 12.25
CA ILE A 37 20.30 -8.29 12.54
C ILE A 37 21.45 -8.47 11.54
N PHE A 38 21.28 -7.98 10.30
CA PHE A 38 22.32 -8.03 9.27
C PHE A 38 23.55 -7.15 9.58
N LYS A 39 23.50 -6.30 10.61
CA LYS A 39 24.68 -5.62 11.16
C LYS A 39 25.67 -6.61 11.78
N ASP A 40 25.18 -7.78 12.24
CA ASP A 40 26.06 -8.88 12.62
C ASP A 40 26.69 -9.50 11.37
N LYS A 41 27.98 -9.25 11.18
CA LYS A 41 28.75 -9.73 10.01
C LYS A 41 28.76 -11.26 9.91
N ARG A 42 28.75 -11.98 11.04
CA ARG A 42 28.71 -13.45 11.04
C ARG A 42 27.38 -13.98 10.53
N TYR A 43 26.29 -13.35 10.96
CA TYR A 43 24.97 -13.72 10.47
C TYR A 43 24.80 -13.38 8.99
N THR A 44 25.30 -12.23 8.56
CA THR A 44 25.28 -11.81 7.15
C THR A 44 26.11 -12.74 6.27
N ALA A 45 27.33 -13.09 6.70
CA ALA A 45 28.17 -14.09 6.00
C ALA A 45 27.48 -15.46 5.92
N TYR A 46 26.87 -15.92 7.00
CA TYR A 46 26.06 -17.15 7.02
C TYR A 46 24.89 -17.08 6.02
N THR A 47 24.21 -15.95 5.96
CA THR A 47 23.09 -15.72 5.01
C THR A 47 23.56 -15.84 3.56
N ILE A 48 24.59 -15.10 3.17
CA ILE A 48 25.05 -15.08 1.77
C ILE A 48 25.72 -16.41 1.36
N SER A 49 26.41 -17.07 2.29
CA SER A 49 26.99 -18.40 2.04
C SER A 49 25.86 -19.43 1.84
N THR A 50 24.87 -19.47 2.75
CA THR A 50 23.77 -20.43 2.67
C THR A 50 22.87 -20.21 1.44
N LEU A 51 22.54 -18.95 1.14
CA LEU A 51 21.55 -18.63 0.11
C LEU A 51 22.16 -18.40 -1.27
N ALA A 52 23.35 -17.83 -1.35
CA ALA A 52 23.98 -17.49 -2.63
C ALA A 52 25.19 -18.37 -2.97
N GLY A 53 25.75 -19.12 -2.00
CA GLY A 53 26.98 -19.87 -2.16
C GLY A 53 28.22 -18.97 -2.24
N ILE A 54 28.15 -17.79 -1.62
CA ILE A 54 29.26 -16.83 -1.58
C ILE A 54 29.99 -17.05 -0.24
N GLU A 55 31.19 -17.61 -0.33
CA GLU A 55 32.01 -17.84 0.84
C GLU A 55 32.73 -16.56 1.26
N VAL A 56 32.72 -16.28 2.56
CA VAL A 56 33.42 -15.15 3.19
C VAL A 56 34.48 -15.71 4.11
N ASP A 57 35.74 -15.64 3.64
CA ASP A 57 36.88 -16.19 4.38
C ASP A 57 37.34 -15.25 5.51
N ASP A 58 37.16 -13.96 5.32
CA ASP A 58 37.51 -12.92 6.28
C ASP A 58 36.40 -11.89 6.44
N LEU A 59 35.85 -11.80 7.65
CA LEU A 59 34.79 -10.84 8.00
C LEU A 59 35.28 -9.38 7.97
N ASP A 60 36.58 -9.13 8.07
CA ASP A 60 37.15 -7.79 7.99
C ASP A 60 37.13 -7.26 6.56
N GLU A 61 37.13 -8.15 5.55
CA GLU A 61 36.95 -7.78 4.14
C GLU A 61 35.48 -7.58 3.72
N MET A 62 34.56 -7.69 4.65
CA MET A 62 33.13 -7.52 4.41
C MET A 62 32.63 -6.21 5.03
N ASP A 63 32.03 -5.36 4.20
CA ASP A 63 31.27 -4.19 4.64
C ASP A 63 29.77 -4.45 4.49
N VAL A 64 29.03 -4.16 5.55
CA VAL A 64 27.56 -4.32 5.59
C VAL A 64 26.91 -2.98 5.90
N SER A 65 26.04 -2.53 5.01
CA SER A 65 25.16 -1.39 5.21
C SER A 65 23.73 -1.88 5.30
N VAL A 66 23.04 -1.54 6.38
CA VAL A 66 21.64 -1.90 6.59
C VAL A 66 20.77 -0.68 6.37
N GLU A 67 19.63 -0.87 5.68
CA GLU A 67 18.71 0.20 5.32
C GLU A 67 19.36 1.28 4.44
N ASP A 68 20.27 0.85 3.56
CA ASP A 68 21.00 1.75 2.68
C ASP A 68 20.13 2.27 1.54
N PHE A 69 20.24 3.58 1.26
CA PHE A 69 19.51 4.20 0.16
C PHE A 69 20.38 4.21 -1.10
N LEU A 70 19.95 3.53 -2.14
CA LEU A 70 20.48 3.75 -3.47
C LEU A 70 19.89 5.04 -4.04
N PHE A 71 20.80 5.94 -4.33
CA PHE A 71 20.51 7.31 -4.71
C PHE A 71 19.54 7.45 -5.86
N ASN A 72 18.57 8.36 -5.63
CA ASN A 72 17.97 9.07 -6.73
C ASN A 72 17.94 10.57 -6.41
N THR A 73 18.92 11.29 -6.93
CA THR A 73 19.05 12.75 -6.78
C THR A 73 18.06 13.53 -7.67
N GLU A 74 17.29 12.85 -8.50
CA GLU A 74 16.31 13.50 -9.37
C GLU A 74 14.92 13.48 -8.72
N LYS A 75 14.32 14.66 -8.57
CA LYS A 75 12.94 14.83 -8.09
C LYS A 75 11.98 13.99 -8.94
N GLY A 76 11.27 13.05 -8.29
CA GLY A 76 10.21 12.25 -8.91
C GLY A 76 10.53 10.78 -9.17
N LYS A 77 11.74 10.31 -8.88
CA LYS A 77 12.05 8.86 -8.89
C LYS A 77 11.87 8.29 -7.49
N ARG A 78 11.41 7.04 -7.38
CA ARG A 78 11.28 6.36 -6.09
C ARG A 78 12.68 6.08 -5.53
N ASP A 79 12.93 6.50 -4.30
CA ASP A 79 14.11 6.08 -3.57
C ASP A 79 14.07 4.56 -3.42
N MET A 80 15.18 3.90 -3.74
CA MET A 80 15.33 2.47 -3.57
C MET A 80 16.07 2.26 -2.25
N ARG A 81 15.38 1.68 -1.27
CA ARG A 81 15.94 1.33 0.02
C ARG A 81 16.26 -0.16 0.00
N MET A 82 17.49 -0.50 0.28
CA MET A 82 17.97 -1.88 0.42
C MET A 82 17.91 -2.28 1.89
N ASP A 83 17.39 -3.48 2.18
CA ASP A 83 17.33 -3.98 3.54
C ASP A 83 18.73 -4.26 4.08
N ALA A 84 19.56 -4.97 3.32
CA ALA A 84 20.99 -5.11 3.63
C ALA A 84 21.82 -5.19 2.35
N ARG A 85 22.84 -4.33 2.29
CA ARG A 85 23.83 -4.32 1.24
C ARG A 85 25.18 -4.81 1.78
N VAL A 86 25.81 -5.71 1.06
CA VAL A 86 27.06 -6.35 1.43
C VAL A 86 28.08 -6.14 0.32
N ASN A 87 29.24 -5.61 0.67
CA ASN A 87 30.40 -5.56 -0.20
C ASN A 87 31.47 -6.49 0.38
N ILE A 88 32.04 -7.34 -0.45
CA ILE A 88 33.03 -8.35 -0.05
C ILE A 88 34.27 -8.14 -0.90
N ARG A 89 35.43 -8.41 -0.32
CA ARG A 89 36.72 -8.27 -1.00
C ARG A 89 36.88 -6.90 -1.67
N LYS A 90 36.68 -5.85 -0.88
CA LYS A 90 36.80 -4.44 -1.36
C LYS A 90 35.88 -4.11 -2.55
N GLY A 91 34.75 -4.83 -2.66
CA GLY A 91 33.73 -4.59 -3.68
C GLY A 91 33.89 -5.42 -4.96
N GLU A 92 34.79 -6.43 -5.00
CA GLU A 92 34.83 -7.41 -6.08
C GLU A 92 33.56 -8.27 -6.14
N GLU A 93 32.93 -8.47 -5.01
CA GLU A 93 31.65 -9.14 -4.86
C GLU A 93 30.66 -8.28 -4.08
N ARG A 94 29.42 -8.22 -4.54
CA ARG A 94 28.34 -7.47 -3.89
C ARG A 94 27.12 -8.33 -3.74
N ALA A 95 26.48 -8.24 -2.61
CA ALA A 95 25.18 -8.85 -2.40
C ALA A 95 24.19 -7.80 -1.88
N ASN A 96 22.94 -7.95 -2.29
CA ASN A 96 21.81 -7.27 -1.67
C ASN A 96 20.84 -8.31 -1.14
N ILE A 97 20.46 -8.18 0.11
CA ILE A 97 19.49 -9.05 0.78
C ILE A 97 18.21 -8.23 0.98
N GLU A 98 17.10 -8.74 0.50
CA GLU A 98 15.77 -8.13 0.57
C GLU A 98 14.80 -9.08 1.25
N ILE A 99 14.12 -8.61 2.28
CA ILE A 99 13.09 -9.34 3.03
C ILE A 99 11.71 -8.89 2.58
N GLN A 100 10.89 -9.82 2.08
CA GLN A 100 9.56 -9.51 1.57
C GLN A 100 8.49 -10.19 2.43
N ARG A 101 7.71 -9.40 3.16
CA ARG A 101 6.63 -9.89 4.04
C ARG A 101 5.29 -10.00 3.35
N VAL A 102 5.02 -9.10 2.40
CA VAL A 102 3.72 -8.95 1.75
C VAL A 102 3.91 -9.15 0.26
N LYS A 103 3.13 -10.07 -0.31
CA LYS A 103 3.10 -10.32 -1.75
C LYS A 103 2.69 -9.05 -2.50
N LYS A 104 3.47 -8.70 -3.52
CA LYS A 104 3.19 -7.61 -4.46
C LYS A 104 3.11 -8.18 -5.87
N GLU A 105 2.36 -7.51 -6.73
CA GLU A 105 2.11 -8.00 -8.09
C GLU A 105 3.34 -7.99 -9.01
N ASP A 106 4.43 -7.30 -8.61
CA ASP A 106 5.60 -7.00 -9.45
C ASP A 106 6.93 -7.45 -8.85
N GLU A 107 6.98 -8.57 -8.10
CA GLU A 107 8.19 -9.04 -7.41
C GLU A 107 9.40 -9.21 -8.34
N ALA A 108 9.21 -9.77 -9.53
CA ALA A 108 10.29 -9.93 -10.50
C ALA A 108 10.81 -8.60 -11.02
N ALA A 109 9.93 -7.63 -11.28
CA ALA A 109 10.32 -6.29 -11.70
C ALA A 109 11.08 -5.54 -10.59
N ARG A 110 10.65 -5.74 -9.33
CA ARG A 110 11.36 -5.18 -8.16
C ARG A 110 12.76 -5.77 -8.04
N ALA A 111 12.90 -7.10 -8.14
CA ALA A 111 14.19 -7.77 -8.09
C ALA A 111 15.15 -7.26 -9.18
N LEU A 112 14.62 -7.04 -10.40
CA LEU A 112 15.38 -6.45 -11.49
C LEU A 112 15.79 -4.98 -11.21
N ASN A 113 14.93 -4.20 -10.58
CA ASN A 113 15.25 -2.82 -10.19
C ASN A 113 16.38 -2.77 -9.16
N TYR A 114 16.36 -3.65 -8.15
CA TYR A 114 17.44 -3.75 -7.17
C TYR A 114 18.75 -4.20 -7.83
N ALA A 115 18.66 -5.16 -8.75
CA ALA A 115 19.81 -5.60 -9.53
C ALA A 115 20.40 -4.47 -10.38
N GLY A 116 19.53 -3.69 -11.05
CA GLY A 116 19.95 -2.50 -11.79
C GLY A 116 20.62 -1.46 -10.89
N GLY A 117 20.10 -1.26 -9.69
CA GLY A 117 20.70 -0.37 -8.69
C GLY A 117 22.10 -0.81 -8.27
N LEU A 118 22.31 -2.10 -7.98
CA LEU A 118 23.64 -2.63 -7.64
C LEU A 118 24.67 -2.46 -8.76
N ILE A 119 24.23 -2.62 -10.01
CA ILE A 119 25.11 -2.46 -11.19
C ILE A 119 25.46 -0.99 -11.41
N THR A 120 24.52 -0.07 -11.17
CA THR A 120 24.68 1.36 -11.48
C THR A 120 25.26 2.17 -10.32
N ASP A 121 25.42 1.56 -9.16
CA ASP A 121 26.01 2.23 -7.99
C ASP A 121 27.54 2.29 -8.09
N PHE A 122 28.03 3.34 -8.73
CA PHE A 122 29.44 3.61 -8.89
C PHE A 122 29.91 4.76 -8.02
N PRO A 123 31.12 4.69 -7.47
CA PRO A 123 31.78 5.86 -6.92
C PRO A 123 31.86 6.97 -7.97
N LYS A 124 31.53 8.21 -7.57
CA LYS A 124 31.64 9.39 -8.44
C LYS A 124 33.04 9.46 -9.04
N GLY A 125 33.13 9.57 -10.36
CA GLY A 125 34.37 9.73 -11.08
C GLY A 125 34.97 8.46 -11.73
N LEU A 126 34.38 7.28 -11.49
CA LEU A 126 34.72 6.10 -12.25
C LEU A 126 34.09 6.12 -13.65
N LYS A 127 34.92 5.96 -14.68
CA LYS A 127 34.48 5.89 -16.09
C LYS A 127 34.03 4.49 -16.52
N ARG A 128 34.09 3.49 -15.64
CA ARG A 128 33.84 2.09 -15.96
C ARG A 128 32.83 1.49 -14.97
N ILE A 129 32.06 0.55 -15.48
CA ILE A 129 31.25 -0.35 -14.66
C ILE A 129 32.22 -1.24 -13.86
N PRO A 130 32.15 -1.28 -12.52
CA PRO A 130 33.00 -2.18 -11.75
C PRO A 130 32.79 -3.63 -12.19
N GLU A 131 33.86 -4.40 -12.22
CA GLU A 131 33.88 -5.83 -12.57
C GLU A 131 33.32 -6.70 -11.44
N ALA A 132 32.58 -6.10 -10.50
CA ALA A 132 32.06 -6.77 -9.34
C ALA A 132 30.93 -7.74 -9.72
N ARG A 133 31.03 -8.95 -9.23
CA ARG A 133 29.87 -9.86 -9.21
C ARG A 133 28.79 -9.28 -8.32
N SER A 134 27.56 -9.31 -8.79
CA SER A 134 26.42 -8.76 -8.05
C SER A 134 25.35 -9.82 -7.87
N THR A 135 24.90 -10.01 -6.63
CA THR A 135 23.87 -10.97 -6.29
C THR A 135 22.74 -10.28 -5.53
N VAL A 136 21.51 -10.45 -6.00
CA VAL A 136 20.30 -10.00 -5.29
C VAL A 136 19.60 -11.20 -4.72
N ILE A 137 19.38 -11.22 -3.42
CA ILE A 137 18.72 -12.29 -2.68
C ILE A 137 17.40 -11.76 -2.16
N PHE A 138 16.28 -12.23 -2.71
CA PHE A 138 14.94 -11.96 -2.22
C PHE A 138 14.47 -13.11 -1.35
N ILE A 139 14.08 -12.83 -0.12
CA ILE A 139 13.56 -13.81 0.83
C ILE A 139 12.12 -13.43 1.13
N CYS A 140 11.16 -14.18 0.53
CA CYS A 140 9.73 -13.94 0.70
C CYS A 140 9.18 -14.83 1.81
N ASN A 141 8.36 -14.28 2.73
CA ASN A 141 7.69 -15.11 3.74
C ASN A 141 6.37 -15.73 3.21
N TYR A 142 6.15 -15.69 1.91
CA TYR A 142 5.03 -16.25 1.15
C TYR A 142 5.58 -16.99 -0.08
N ASP A 143 4.72 -17.73 -0.79
CA ASP A 143 5.09 -18.34 -2.10
C ASP A 143 5.06 -17.26 -3.19
N PRO A 144 6.23 -16.76 -3.65
CA PRO A 144 6.30 -15.74 -4.71
C PRO A 144 5.94 -16.31 -6.08
N PHE A 145 5.84 -17.66 -6.21
CA PHE A 145 5.56 -18.37 -7.44
C PHE A 145 4.12 -18.87 -7.53
N GLU A 146 3.30 -18.60 -6.52
CA GLU A 146 1.91 -19.03 -6.46
C GLU A 146 1.14 -18.58 -7.71
N GLY A 147 0.39 -19.53 -8.31
CA GLY A 147 -0.36 -19.29 -9.54
C GLY A 147 0.47 -19.41 -10.82
N THR A 148 1.76 -19.74 -10.74
CA THR A 148 2.64 -20.00 -11.87
C THR A 148 2.98 -21.50 -11.98
N GLN A 149 3.61 -21.90 -13.10
CA GLN A 149 4.16 -23.26 -13.26
C GLN A 149 5.29 -23.58 -12.25
N TYR A 150 5.78 -22.60 -11.52
CA TYR A 150 6.86 -22.72 -10.52
C TYR A 150 6.34 -22.72 -9.09
N SER A 151 5.02 -22.74 -8.89
CA SER A 151 4.41 -22.78 -7.56
C SER A 151 4.94 -23.94 -6.73
N GLY A 152 5.30 -23.66 -5.47
CA GLY A 152 5.87 -24.65 -4.56
C GLY A 152 7.36 -24.94 -4.75
N GLN A 153 8.05 -24.27 -5.64
CA GLN A 153 9.52 -24.37 -5.71
C GLN A 153 10.17 -23.59 -4.55
N THR A 154 11.28 -24.13 -4.05
CA THR A 154 12.05 -23.52 -2.96
C THR A 154 12.67 -22.19 -3.36
N ARG A 155 13.18 -22.13 -4.58
CA ARG A 155 13.85 -20.92 -5.12
C ARG A 155 13.80 -20.87 -6.64
N MET A 156 13.95 -19.66 -7.16
CA MET A 156 14.30 -19.41 -8.56
C MET A 156 15.60 -18.62 -8.62
N ARG A 157 16.52 -19.05 -9.48
CA ARG A 157 17.81 -18.36 -9.72
C ARG A 157 17.87 -17.92 -11.18
N PHE A 158 18.12 -16.64 -11.38
CA PHE A 158 18.36 -16.04 -12.67
C PHE A 158 19.80 -15.52 -12.72
N THR A 159 20.56 -15.91 -13.72
CA THR A 159 21.91 -15.37 -13.96
C THR A 159 21.90 -14.75 -15.34
N LEU A 160 22.20 -13.45 -15.39
CA LEU A 160 22.38 -12.76 -16.66
C LEU A 160 23.78 -13.06 -17.18
N ARG A 161 23.83 -13.53 -18.43
CA ARG A 161 25.07 -13.82 -19.15
C ARG A 161 24.97 -13.22 -20.55
N SER A 162 26.10 -12.82 -21.08
CA SER A 162 26.19 -12.09 -22.36
C SER A 162 26.18 -13.02 -23.58
N ASN A 163 26.12 -14.36 -23.41
CA ASN A 163 26.24 -15.28 -24.55
C ASN A 163 25.61 -16.67 -24.32
N ASP A 164 25.47 -17.42 -25.42
CA ASP A 164 24.84 -18.74 -25.50
C ASP A 164 25.61 -19.86 -24.76
N ASP A 165 26.88 -19.63 -24.39
CA ASP A 165 27.65 -20.60 -23.61
C ASP A 165 27.49 -20.34 -22.11
N GLU A 166 26.59 -21.10 -21.48
CA GLU A 166 26.26 -20.99 -20.04
C GLU A 166 27.46 -21.26 -19.12
N THR A 167 28.57 -21.80 -19.64
CA THR A 167 29.74 -22.20 -18.85
C THR A 167 30.82 -21.13 -18.79
N LYS A 168 30.78 -20.12 -19.66
CA LYS A 168 31.85 -19.11 -19.79
C LYS A 168 31.39 -17.73 -19.40
N ILE A 169 32.13 -17.08 -18.54
CA ILE A 169 32.05 -15.65 -18.32
C ILE A 169 32.69 -14.97 -19.52
N HIS A 170 31.93 -14.14 -20.24
CA HIS A 170 32.46 -13.42 -21.38
C HIS A 170 33.29 -12.22 -20.94
N THR A 171 34.43 -12.07 -21.57
CA THR A 171 35.34 -10.98 -21.26
C THR A 171 35.40 -10.01 -22.42
N LEU A 172 35.40 -8.73 -22.13
CA LEU A 172 35.74 -7.68 -23.05
C LEU A 172 37.13 -7.14 -22.64
N HIS A 173 38.14 -7.31 -23.48
CA HIS A 173 39.52 -6.93 -23.15
C HIS A 173 40.05 -7.56 -21.84
N ASP A 174 39.89 -8.87 -21.71
CA ASP A 174 40.33 -9.68 -20.56
C ASP A 174 39.60 -9.35 -19.23
N LYS A 175 38.43 -8.73 -19.32
CA LYS A 175 37.59 -8.36 -18.18
C LYS A 175 36.16 -8.88 -18.35
N PRO A 176 35.51 -9.32 -17.30
CA PRO A 176 34.10 -9.75 -17.35
C PRO A 176 33.22 -8.69 -18.01
N TYR A 177 32.27 -9.15 -18.85
CA TYR A 177 31.30 -8.23 -19.41
C TYR A 177 30.44 -7.66 -18.27
N PRO A 178 30.00 -6.37 -18.30
CA PRO A 178 29.35 -5.71 -17.17
C PRO A 178 28.14 -6.42 -16.60
N PHE A 179 27.45 -7.21 -17.42
CA PHE A 179 26.28 -7.98 -17.01
C PHE A 179 26.61 -9.43 -16.63
N ASP A 180 27.83 -9.90 -16.92
CA ASP A 180 28.25 -11.23 -16.51
C ASP A 180 28.50 -11.22 -15.00
N GLY A 181 27.86 -12.17 -14.30
CA GLY A 181 27.95 -12.27 -12.86
C GLY A 181 26.84 -11.57 -12.09
N LEU A 182 25.80 -10.99 -12.76
CA LEU A 182 24.58 -10.62 -12.08
C LEU A 182 23.72 -11.85 -11.84
N THR A 183 23.42 -12.11 -10.57
CA THR A 183 22.55 -13.20 -10.14
C THR A 183 21.40 -12.65 -9.31
N ILE A 184 20.18 -13.10 -9.59
CA ILE A 184 18.99 -12.83 -8.79
C ILE A 184 18.48 -14.16 -8.28
N ILE A 185 18.27 -14.27 -6.97
CA ILE A 185 17.75 -15.46 -6.33
C ILE A 185 16.52 -15.08 -5.52
N ILE A 186 15.39 -15.70 -5.81
CA ILE A 186 14.12 -15.47 -5.11
C ILE A 186 13.80 -16.74 -4.32
N TYR A 187 13.62 -16.61 -3.02
CA TYR A 187 13.32 -17.69 -2.09
C TYR A 187 11.85 -17.69 -1.67
N ASN A 188 11.26 -18.89 -1.66
CA ASN A 188 9.93 -19.16 -1.12
C ASN A 188 10.05 -19.52 0.37
N GLY A 189 9.87 -18.56 1.24
CA GLY A 189 9.86 -18.80 2.68
C GLY A 189 8.62 -19.54 3.18
N ALA A 190 7.52 -19.58 2.41
CA ALA A 190 6.32 -20.36 2.75
C ALA A 190 6.38 -21.82 2.24
N GLN A 191 7.57 -22.29 1.82
CA GLN A 191 7.75 -23.65 1.33
C GLN A 191 7.20 -24.69 2.31
N ASP A 192 6.37 -25.60 1.79
CA ASP A 192 5.87 -26.76 2.51
C ASP A 192 6.88 -27.91 2.40
N TRP A 193 7.72 -28.02 3.41
CA TRP A 193 8.79 -29.03 3.46
C TRP A 193 8.32 -30.47 3.71
N GLU A 194 7.08 -30.65 4.13
CA GLU A 194 6.48 -31.98 4.26
C GLU A 194 6.11 -32.54 2.92
N LYS A 195 5.51 -31.69 2.05
CA LYS A 195 5.17 -32.06 0.66
C LYS A 195 6.38 -32.07 -0.27
N ASN A 196 7.33 -31.17 -0.03
CA ASN A 196 8.51 -31.01 -0.87
C ASN A 196 9.78 -31.08 -0.02
N PRO A 197 10.20 -32.29 0.40
CA PRO A 197 11.39 -32.44 1.23
C PRO A 197 12.67 -32.03 0.47
N PRO A 198 13.70 -31.57 1.17
CA PRO A 198 14.98 -31.21 0.55
C PRO A 198 15.57 -32.35 -0.26
N LYS A 199 16.04 -32.05 -1.47
CA LYS A 199 16.60 -33.03 -2.42
C LYS A 199 18.14 -33.05 -2.41
N SER A 200 18.76 -32.13 -1.68
CA SER A 200 20.21 -31.99 -1.56
C SER A 200 20.59 -31.43 -0.18
N GLU A 201 21.87 -31.55 0.18
CA GLU A 201 22.40 -30.92 1.38
C GLU A 201 22.29 -29.38 1.35
N GLU A 202 22.42 -28.79 0.16
CA GLU A 202 22.22 -27.36 -0.05
C GLU A 202 20.77 -26.99 0.28
N GLU A 203 19.79 -27.72 -0.24
CA GLU A 203 18.36 -27.47 0.07
C GLU A 203 18.06 -27.71 1.56
N ALA A 204 18.70 -28.67 2.18
CA ALA A 204 18.55 -28.91 3.63
C ALA A 204 19.07 -27.73 4.46
N ARG A 205 20.20 -27.11 4.08
CA ARG A 205 20.72 -25.90 4.71
C ARG A 205 19.79 -24.70 4.49
N ILE A 206 19.27 -24.53 3.28
CA ILE A 206 18.29 -23.50 2.94
C ILE A 206 17.01 -23.68 3.77
N LYS A 207 16.52 -24.93 3.92
CA LYS A 207 15.37 -25.23 4.78
C LYS A 207 15.60 -24.73 6.21
N VAL A 208 16.71 -25.12 6.82
CA VAL A 208 17.07 -24.70 8.19
C VAL A 208 17.08 -23.18 8.29
N TYR A 209 17.70 -22.49 7.33
CA TYR A 209 17.76 -21.04 7.31
C TYR A 209 16.37 -20.41 7.26
N LEU A 210 15.51 -20.85 6.32
CA LEU A 210 14.16 -20.30 6.14
C LEU A 210 13.21 -20.63 7.32
N GLU A 211 13.39 -21.78 7.97
CA GLU A 211 12.65 -22.14 9.18
C GLU A 211 13.11 -21.29 10.38
N ASP A 212 14.42 -21.07 10.53
CA ASP A 212 14.97 -20.20 11.60
C ASP A 212 14.47 -18.77 11.44
N MET A 213 14.30 -18.27 10.20
CA MET A 213 13.76 -16.93 9.95
C MET A 213 12.32 -16.73 10.45
N LYS A 214 11.54 -17.81 10.59
CA LYS A 214 10.16 -17.78 11.10
C LYS A 214 10.07 -17.92 12.62
N ASN A 215 11.17 -18.25 13.26
CA ASN A 215 11.18 -18.44 14.69
C ASN A 215 11.27 -17.09 15.44
N THR A 216 10.30 -16.84 16.30
CA THR A 216 10.32 -15.70 17.21
C THR A 216 11.21 -15.96 18.42
N ASP A 217 11.36 -17.22 18.84
CA ASP A 217 12.17 -17.67 19.97
C ASP A 217 13.55 -18.14 19.50
N PRO A 218 14.65 -17.41 19.81
CA PRO A 218 16.00 -17.84 19.48
C PRO A 218 16.33 -19.25 19.99
N GLY A 219 15.74 -19.69 21.11
CA GLY A 219 15.96 -21.03 21.67
C GLY A 219 15.47 -22.16 20.78
N LYS A 220 14.57 -21.89 19.83
CA LYS A 220 14.03 -22.86 18.87
C LYS A 220 14.76 -22.87 17.55
N MET A 221 15.66 -21.94 17.31
CA MET A 221 16.45 -21.89 16.08
C MET A 221 17.46 -23.04 16.04
N THR A 222 17.60 -23.64 14.87
CA THR A 222 18.51 -24.76 14.63
C THR A 222 19.96 -24.30 14.47
N SER A 223 20.18 -23.21 13.73
CA SER A 223 21.51 -22.64 13.51
C SER A 223 22.00 -21.89 14.75
N ASP A 224 23.17 -22.24 15.28
CA ASP A 224 23.80 -21.52 16.38
C ASP A 224 24.13 -20.06 16.02
N ILE A 225 24.46 -19.81 14.75
CA ILE A 225 24.77 -18.46 14.24
C ILE A 225 23.48 -17.63 14.27
N ALA A 226 22.37 -18.14 13.70
CA ALA A 226 21.09 -17.46 13.70
C ALA A 226 20.58 -17.22 15.13
N ARG A 227 20.67 -18.23 15.98
CA ARG A 227 20.28 -18.16 17.40
C ARG A 227 21.03 -17.07 18.13
N THR A 228 22.35 -17.04 17.98
CA THR A 228 23.19 -16.07 18.68
C THR A 228 22.93 -14.65 18.18
N ALA A 229 22.87 -14.44 16.88
CA ALA A 229 22.63 -13.14 16.29
C ALA A 229 21.24 -12.60 16.66
N CYS A 230 20.20 -13.46 16.60
CA CYS A 230 18.84 -13.08 16.98
C CYS A 230 18.74 -12.71 18.47
N ARG A 231 19.37 -13.48 19.36
CA ARG A 231 19.42 -13.19 20.79
C ARG A 231 20.11 -11.85 21.05
N ASN A 232 21.31 -11.66 20.51
CA ASN A 232 22.08 -10.44 20.69
C ASN A 232 21.31 -9.21 20.20
N TYR A 233 20.63 -9.33 19.06
CA TYR A 233 19.82 -8.25 18.52
C TYR A 233 18.62 -7.92 19.41
N LYS A 234 17.89 -8.93 19.87
CA LYS A 234 16.72 -8.74 20.77
C LYS A 234 17.11 -8.20 22.15
N GLU A 235 18.32 -8.44 22.60
CA GLU A 235 18.86 -7.94 23.89
C GLU A 235 19.52 -6.56 23.75
N ASP A 236 19.78 -6.06 22.52
CA ASP A 236 20.35 -4.74 22.27
C ASP A 236 19.33 -3.64 22.58
N PRO A 237 19.62 -2.73 23.55
CA PRO A 237 18.72 -1.62 23.87
C PRO A 237 18.37 -0.74 22.67
N LYS A 238 19.32 -0.57 21.74
CA LYS A 238 19.08 0.21 20.53
C LYS A 238 18.08 -0.48 19.60
N ALA A 239 18.16 -1.81 19.45
CA ALA A 239 17.18 -2.57 18.67
C ALA A 239 15.77 -2.45 19.27
N VAL A 240 15.68 -2.46 20.60
CA VAL A 240 14.41 -2.25 21.32
C VAL A 240 13.81 -0.87 20.98
N ASP A 241 14.63 0.17 20.95
CA ASP A 241 14.17 1.52 20.60
C ASP A 241 13.80 1.63 19.12
N ASP A 242 14.57 1.03 18.21
CA ASP A 242 14.23 0.96 16.77
C ASP A 242 12.87 0.24 16.55
N VAL A 243 12.57 -0.82 17.33
CA VAL A 243 11.26 -1.50 17.31
C VAL A 243 10.14 -0.60 17.81
N LYS A 244 10.36 0.18 18.88
CA LYS A 244 9.38 1.15 19.39
C LYS A 244 9.01 2.16 18.32
N ASP A 245 10.02 2.78 17.70
CA ASP A 245 9.82 3.78 16.67
C ASP A 245 9.07 3.21 15.46
N TRP A 246 9.38 1.98 15.09
CA TRP A 246 8.66 1.27 14.02
C TRP A 246 7.20 1.00 14.36
N ILE A 247 6.91 0.54 15.59
CA ILE A 247 5.54 0.32 16.06
C ILE A 247 4.76 1.64 16.01
N ILE A 248 5.33 2.73 16.54
CA ILE A 248 4.71 4.06 16.52
C ILE A 248 4.43 4.50 15.07
N TYR A 249 5.39 4.32 14.17
CA TYR A 249 5.24 4.65 12.75
C TYR A 249 4.14 3.81 12.08
N LYS A 250 4.14 2.50 12.28
CA LYS A 250 3.18 1.56 11.68
C LYS A 250 1.75 1.85 12.14
N TYR A 251 1.54 1.98 13.45
CA TYR A 251 0.21 2.29 13.99
C TYR A 251 -0.23 3.72 13.64
N GLY A 252 0.67 4.68 13.64
CA GLY A 252 0.38 6.04 13.21
C GLY A 252 -0.05 6.12 11.74
N LYS A 253 0.56 5.33 10.86
CA LYS A 253 0.16 5.21 9.45
C LYS A 253 -1.21 4.55 9.31
N GLN A 254 -1.43 3.44 9.99
CA GLN A 254 -2.71 2.72 9.98
C GLN A 254 -3.86 3.58 10.48
N MET A 255 -3.67 4.32 11.58
CA MET A 255 -4.66 5.28 12.08
C MET A 255 -4.96 6.40 11.08
N LYS A 256 -3.96 6.94 10.39
CA LYS A 256 -4.19 7.96 9.35
C LYS A 256 -5.01 7.42 8.19
N GLU A 257 -4.75 6.20 7.75
CA GLU A 257 -5.50 5.52 6.68
C GLU A 257 -6.96 5.26 7.10
N GLU A 258 -7.19 4.77 8.31
CA GLU A 258 -8.53 4.56 8.86
C GLU A 258 -9.31 5.87 9.02
N LEU A 259 -8.64 6.94 9.45
CA LEU A 259 -9.25 8.27 9.57
C LEU A 259 -9.68 8.80 8.20
N ALA A 260 -8.81 8.70 7.21
CA ALA A 260 -9.10 9.14 5.84
C ALA A 260 -10.28 8.37 5.21
N ILE A 261 -10.42 7.07 5.53
CA ILE A 261 -11.57 6.26 5.09
C ILE A 261 -12.86 6.75 5.78
N LYS A 262 -12.80 7.01 7.10
CA LYS A 262 -13.96 7.52 7.86
C LYS A 262 -14.38 8.91 7.41
N GLU A 263 -13.43 9.80 7.14
CA GLU A 263 -13.71 11.15 6.61
C GLU A 263 -14.40 11.09 5.24
N LYS A 264 -13.94 10.23 4.34
CA LYS A 264 -14.59 10.02 3.04
C LYS A 264 -16.02 9.47 3.19
N ALA A 265 -16.21 8.50 4.07
CA ALA A 265 -17.55 7.95 4.32
C ALA A 265 -18.51 9.01 4.89
N LEU A 266 -18.03 9.84 5.82
CA LEU A 266 -18.80 10.94 6.38
C LEU A 266 -19.16 12.01 5.35
N ALA A 267 -18.21 12.35 4.46
CA ALA A 267 -18.45 13.30 3.37
C ALA A 267 -19.58 12.82 2.44
N ILE A 268 -19.53 11.55 2.02
CA ILE A 268 -20.58 10.93 1.19
C ILE A 268 -21.95 10.95 1.90
N GLU A 269 -21.99 10.68 3.21
CA GLU A 269 -23.25 10.69 3.98
C GLU A 269 -23.81 12.10 4.08
N LEU A 270 -22.96 13.11 4.30
CA LEU A 270 -23.36 14.52 4.35
C LEU A 270 -23.89 15.00 3.01
N GLU A 271 -23.23 14.62 1.91
CA GLU A 271 -23.67 14.95 0.55
C GLU A 271 -25.07 14.39 0.26
N LYS A 272 -25.31 13.12 0.55
CA LYS A 272 -26.65 12.50 0.43
C LYS A 272 -27.71 13.17 1.30
N LYS A 273 -27.35 13.60 2.51
CA LYS A 273 -28.27 14.34 3.40
C LYS A 273 -28.59 15.73 2.84
N LEU A 274 -27.61 16.39 2.23
CA LEU A 274 -27.78 17.70 1.61
C LEU A 274 -28.66 17.61 0.37
N GLU A 275 -28.42 16.64 -0.51
CA GLU A 275 -29.26 16.38 -1.70
C GLU A 275 -30.73 16.18 -1.33
N LYS A 276 -31.01 15.32 -0.35
CA LYS A 276 -32.39 15.10 0.14
C LYS A 276 -33.05 16.35 0.73
N LYS A 277 -32.26 17.22 1.38
CA LYS A 277 -32.79 18.51 1.89
C LYS A 277 -33.10 19.48 0.75
N ILE A 278 -32.24 19.51 -0.26
CA ILE A 278 -32.43 20.36 -1.44
C ILE A 278 -33.68 19.89 -2.20
N GLU A 279 -33.79 18.60 -2.47
CA GLU A 279 -34.93 18.01 -3.18
C GLU A 279 -36.26 18.36 -2.48
N LYS A 280 -36.38 18.13 -1.16
CA LYS A 280 -37.56 18.51 -0.39
C LYS A 280 -37.86 20.01 -0.43
N LYS A 281 -36.84 20.86 -0.49
CA LYS A 281 -37.03 22.32 -0.60
C LYS A 281 -37.52 22.73 -2.00
N TYR A 282 -37.06 22.07 -3.04
CA TYR A 282 -37.53 22.29 -4.42
C TYR A 282 -38.97 21.79 -4.60
N GLU A 283 -39.30 20.62 -4.09
CA GLU A 283 -40.68 20.09 -4.12
C GLU A 283 -41.68 21.06 -3.47
N LYS A 284 -41.39 21.56 -2.26
CA LYS A 284 -42.23 22.56 -1.59
C LYS A 284 -42.41 23.84 -2.39
N LYS A 285 -41.34 24.36 -2.98
CA LYS A 285 -41.43 25.57 -3.83
C LYS A 285 -42.24 25.32 -5.09
N LEU A 286 -42.13 24.15 -5.67
CA LEU A 286 -42.90 23.78 -6.87
C LEU A 286 -44.37 23.66 -6.57
N GLU A 287 -44.73 23.06 -5.41
CA GLU A 287 -46.13 22.98 -4.95
C GLU A 287 -46.71 24.38 -4.68
N GLU A 288 -45.95 25.25 -4.05
CA GLU A 288 -46.34 26.63 -3.77
C GLU A 288 -46.59 27.42 -5.06
N GLN A 289 -45.68 27.31 -6.03
CA GLN A 289 -45.86 27.94 -7.35
C GLN A 289 -47.04 27.41 -8.12
N LYS A 290 -47.32 26.08 -8.06
CA LYS A 290 -48.53 25.49 -8.67
C LYS A 290 -49.78 26.06 -8.05
N ARG A 291 -49.88 26.13 -6.72
CA ARG A 291 -51.02 26.67 -6.03
C ARG A 291 -51.26 28.14 -6.38
N GLU A 292 -50.19 28.97 -6.37
CA GLU A 292 -50.29 30.40 -6.76
C GLU A 292 -50.76 30.57 -8.19
N SER A 293 -50.25 29.72 -9.12
CA SER A 293 -50.68 29.72 -10.51
C SER A 293 -52.13 29.36 -10.69
N GLU A 294 -52.61 28.29 -9.97
CA GLU A 294 -54.02 27.87 -10.02
C GLU A 294 -54.95 28.95 -9.45
N GLU A 295 -54.55 29.57 -8.33
CA GLU A 295 -55.32 30.69 -7.78
C GLU A 295 -55.37 31.89 -8.70
N ALA A 296 -54.25 32.20 -9.38
CA ALA A 296 -54.22 33.29 -10.39
C ALA A 296 -55.12 33.01 -11.61
N ILE A 297 -55.10 31.77 -12.08
CA ILE A 297 -55.97 31.33 -13.18
C ILE A 297 -57.44 31.39 -12.73
N GLY A 298 -57.73 30.94 -11.48
CA GLY A 298 -59.07 31.04 -10.89
C GLY A 298 -59.58 32.49 -10.87
N ARG A 299 -58.75 33.43 -10.36
CA ARG A 299 -59.12 34.88 -10.35
C ARG A 299 -59.38 35.44 -11.77
N GLN A 300 -58.56 35.07 -12.75
CA GLN A 300 -58.79 35.48 -14.14
C GLN A 300 -60.12 34.93 -14.68
N ARG A 301 -60.44 33.68 -14.42
CA ARG A 301 -61.71 33.08 -14.86
C ARG A 301 -62.94 33.82 -14.26
N ILE A 302 -62.88 34.13 -12.97
CA ILE A 302 -63.91 34.92 -12.28
C ILE A 302 -64.02 36.30 -12.95
N GLN A 303 -62.91 37.01 -13.18
CA GLN A 303 -62.92 38.32 -13.80
C GLN A 303 -63.49 38.30 -15.21
N ILE A 304 -63.23 37.23 -15.99
CA ILE A 304 -63.81 37.06 -17.32
C ILE A 304 -65.32 36.80 -17.23
N ALA A 305 -65.75 35.98 -16.26
CA ALA A 305 -67.19 35.72 -16.02
C ALA A 305 -67.94 36.98 -15.63
N GLU A 306 -67.38 37.81 -14.74
CA GLU A 306 -67.91 39.14 -14.39
C GLU A 306 -68.07 40.07 -15.59
N ASN A 307 -67.06 40.10 -16.47
CA ASN A 307 -67.10 40.92 -17.69
C ASN A 307 -68.16 40.42 -18.66
N LEU A 308 -68.26 39.07 -18.84
CA LEU A 308 -69.28 38.48 -19.73
C LEU A 308 -70.72 38.69 -19.24
N LEU A 309 -70.94 38.56 -17.93
CA LEU A 309 -72.21 38.87 -17.32
C LEU A 309 -72.67 40.34 -17.47
N SER A 310 -71.65 41.24 -17.70
CA SER A 310 -71.92 42.68 -17.85
C SER A 310 -72.18 43.11 -19.26
N SER A 311 -71.56 42.48 -20.24
CA SER A 311 -71.36 43.00 -21.62
C SER A 311 -71.90 42.07 -22.69
N SER A 312 -72.49 40.88 -22.30
CA SER A 312 -72.94 39.91 -23.29
C SER A 312 -74.39 39.45 -22.98
N SER A 313 -75.04 38.87 -23.95
CA SER A 313 -76.34 38.21 -23.82
C SER A 313 -76.25 36.71 -23.58
N LEU A 314 -75.05 36.25 -23.14
CA LEU A 314 -74.82 34.84 -22.89
C LEU A 314 -75.49 34.35 -21.61
N THR A 315 -75.98 33.14 -21.66
CA THR A 315 -76.59 32.47 -20.50
C THR A 315 -75.53 32.06 -19.48
N ILE A 316 -75.95 31.85 -18.21
CA ILE A 316 -75.05 31.34 -17.14
C ILE A 316 -74.28 30.08 -17.60
N SER A 317 -74.99 29.15 -18.27
CA SER A 317 -74.43 27.91 -18.77
C SER A 317 -73.32 28.14 -19.86
N GLU A 318 -73.54 29.08 -20.74
CA GLU A 318 -72.58 29.46 -21.77
C GLU A 318 -71.37 30.15 -21.17
N ILE A 319 -71.56 31.04 -20.19
CA ILE A 319 -70.45 31.69 -19.47
C ILE A 319 -69.62 30.69 -18.70
N ALA A 320 -70.32 29.75 -17.99
CA ALA A 320 -69.62 28.68 -17.26
C ALA A 320 -68.71 27.85 -18.16
N ARG A 321 -69.22 27.46 -19.34
CA ARG A 321 -68.44 26.72 -20.38
C ARG A 321 -67.23 27.49 -20.89
N VAL A 322 -67.40 28.79 -21.19
CA VAL A 322 -66.29 29.59 -21.74
C VAL A 322 -65.24 29.91 -20.71
N THR A 323 -65.60 30.12 -19.46
CA THR A 323 -64.70 30.44 -18.36
C THR A 323 -64.12 29.24 -17.67
N ASN A 324 -64.64 28.03 -17.96
CA ASN A 324 -64.35 26.80 -17.25
C ASN A 324 -64.55 26.92 -15.71
N LEU A 325 -65.64 27.60 -15.33
CA LEU A 325 -66.18 27.68 -13.99
C LEU A 325 -67.47 26.80 -13.88
N ASP A 326 -67.84 26.40 -12.69
CA ASP A 326 -69.12 25.72 -12.48
C ASP A 326 -70.27 26.70 -12.65
N GLU A 327 -71.40 26.25 -13.18
CA GLU A 327 -72.67 27.08 -13.29
C GLU A 327 -73.08 27.67 -11.95
N SER A 328 -72.89 26.92 -10.84
CA SER A 328 -73.17 27.40 -9.49
C SER A 328 -72.27 28.56 -9.05
N GLU A 329 -70.97 28.60 -9.55
CA GLU A 329 -70.05 29.69 -9.28
C GLU A 329 -70.46 30.93 -10.09
N VAL A 330 -70.74 30.75 -11.38
CA VAL A 330 -71.21 31.87 -12.25
C VAL A 330 -72.46 32.45 -11.73
N LYS A 331 -73.42 31.62 -11.24
CA LYS A 331 -74.70 32.08 -10.61
C LYS A 331 -74.37 32.89 -9.35
N LYS A 332 -73.52 32.45 -8.45
CA LYS A 332 -73.14 33.24 -7.26
C LYS A 332 -72.57 34.59 -7.63
N ILE A 333 -71.77 34.66 -8.66
CA ILE A 333 -71.15 35.93 -9.19
C ILE A 333 -72.25 36.86 -9.70
N SER A 334 -73.24 36.30 -10.42
CA SER A 334 -74.45 37.03 -10.90
C SER A 334 -75.29 37.56 -9.75
N ASP A 335 -75.69 36.67 -8.79
CA ASP A 335 -76.54 37.02 -7.63
C ASP A 335 -75.85 38.09 -6.72
N SER A 336 -74.52 38.01 -6.54
CA SER A 336 -73.73 38.99 -5.75
C SER A 336 -73.72 40.37 -6.43
N ARG A 337 -73.83 40.38 -7.72
CA ARG A 337 -73.83 41.64 -8.48
C ARG A 337 -75.20 42.29 -8.51
N GLU A 338 -76.29 41.53 -8.61
CA GLU A 338 -77.64 42.04 -8.52
C GLU A 338 -77.98 42.63 -7.13
N ALA A 339 -77.28 42.12 -6.11
CA ALA A 339 -77.44 42.63 -4.73
C ALA A 339 -76.66 43.98 -4.52
N LEU A 340 -75.79 44.38 -5.42
CA LEU A 340 -74.98 45.61 -5.37
C LEU A 340 -75.53 46.74 -6.30
N GLN A 341 -76.54 46.45 -7.13
CA GLN A 341 -77.25 47.41 -7.92
C GLN A 341 -78.58 47.81 -7.20
#